data_b93e24f72f744607a07a065a76f7295a
#
_entry.id   b93e24f72f744607a07a065a76f7295a
#
_cell.length_a   1.000
_cell.length_b   1.000
_cell.length_c   1.000
_cell.angle_alpha   90.00
_cell.angle_beta   90.00
_cell.angle_gamma   90.00
#
_symmetry.space_group_name_H-M   'P 1'
#
loop_
_entity.id
_entity.type
_entity.pdbx_description
1 polymer ?
#
loop_
_entity_poly.entity_id
_entity_poly.type
_entity_poly.pdbx_seq_one_letter_code
_entity_poly.pdbx_strand_id
1 'polypeptide(L)'
;GIEFCGYKLQSPYILSSGPLTYGAEGMIKGFKAGCGAVVTKTIRKSAAINPVHHMGTVNNDSLINCEKWADSDRQQWYEKEIPETVKAGAIVIASVGHTLEEAQEIVGEVEKAGAHIIELVSYTEDTLIPMLDYTKAHVKIPVICKLSGNWPDPVGTAKKCLEHGADGLCAIDSIGPTLKIDIEKARPEMMSADGYGWMTGAAMRPISMRINAEIARNHPELKNLYASGGVMSADNAIEYMMAGAMGAGICTVGILKGVEYVEKLCY
;
A
#
# COMPACT_ATOMS: atom_id res chain seq x y z
N GLY A 1 0.96 -19.21 13.53
CA GLY A 1 1.44 -18.57 12.29
C GLY A 1 0.57 -17.38 11.98
N ILE A 2 1.11 -16.45 11.24
CA ILE A 2 0.38 -15.24 10.79
C ILE A 2 -0.40 -15.62 9.55
N GLU A 3 -1.65 -15.19 9.48
CA GLU A 3 -2.52 -15.42 8.34
C GLU A 3 -3.15 -14.10 7.89
N PHE A 4 -3.25 -13.89 6.58
CA PHE A 4 -3.92 -12.74 5.99
C PHE A 4 -4.77 -13.18 4.80
N CYS A 5 -6.05 -12.90 4.83
CA CYS A 5 -7.00 -13.27 3.78
C CYS A 5 -6.91 -14.77 3.36
N GLY A 6 -6.69 -15.68 4.33
CA GLY A 6 -6.57 -17.13 4.08
C GLY A 6 -5.16 -17.60 3.67
N TYR A 7 -4.20 -16.71 3.49
CA TYR A 7 -2.82 -17.05 3.17
C TYR A 7 -1.93 -17.02 4.40
N LYS A 8 -1.11 -18.07 4.59
CA LYS A 8 -0.08 -18.10 5.63
C LYS A 8 1.10 -17.23 5.21
N LEU A 9 1.47 -16.30 6.07
CA LEU A 9 2.59 -15.40 5.87
C LEU A 9 3.80 -15.86 6.68
N GLN A 10 5.01 -15.71 6.11
CA GLN A 10 6.25 -16.01 6.83
C GLN A 10 6.58 -14.99 7.93
N SER A 11 6.04 -13.77 7.84
CA SER A 11 6.21 -12.70 8.83
C SER A 11 5.02 -11.73 8.81
N PRO A 12 4.86 -10.85 9.83
CA PRO A 12 3.80 -9.83 9.84
C PRO A 12 4.10 -8.64 8.94
N TYR A 13 5.25 -8.61 8.25
CA TYR A 13 5.64 -7.49 7.41
C TYR A 13 5.12 -7.65 5.99
N ILE A 14 4.45 -6.63 5.48
CA ILE A 14 3.98 -6.55 4.10
C ILE A 14 4.77 -5.46 3.40
N LEU A 15 5.46 -5.78 2.30
CA LEU A 15 6.10 -4.75 1.47
C LEU A 15 5.02 -3.98 0.73
N SER A 16 4.74 -2.77 1.20
CA SER A 16 3.67 -1.91 0.67
C SER A 16 3.98 -1.42 -0.75
N SER A 17 2.93 -1.12 -1.51
CA SER A 17 3.03 -0.46 -2.80
C SER A 17 3.87 0.82 -2.70
N GLY A 18 4.89 0.95 -3.55
CA GLY A 18 5.78 2.09 -3.53
C GLY A 18 7.00 1.92 -4.43
N PRO A 19 8.05 2.74 -4.26
CA PRO A 19 9.25 2.71 -5.10
C PRO A 19 10.00 1.38 -5.13
N LEU A 20 9.83 0.56 -4.10
CA LEU A 20 10.48 -0.75 -4.01
C LEU A 20 9.73 -1.86 -4.77
N THR A 21 8.54 -1.58 -5.28
CA THR A 21 7.67 -2.58 -5.93
C THR A 21 7.27 -2.20 -7.35
N TYR A 22 8.14 -1.54 -8.08
CA TYR A 22 7.94 -1.20 -9.50
C TYR A 22 7.99 -2.41 -10.45
N GLY A 23 8.41 -3.57 -9.97
CA GLY A 23 8.48 -4.80 -10.74
C GLY A 23 8.84 -6.01 -9.89
N ALA A 24 8.95 -7.17 -10.53
CA ALA A 24 9.21 -8.45 -9.89
C ALA A 24 10.53 -8.46 -9.09
N GLU A 25 11.56 -7.84 -9.60
CA GLU A 25 12.87 -7.80 -8.93
C GLU A 25 12.78 -7.26 -7.50
N GLY A 26 12.16 -6.08 -7.33
CA GLY A 26 12.00 -5.46 -6.01
C GLY A 26 11.08 -6.26 -5.09
N MET A 27 9.97 -6.77 -5.63
CA MET A 27 9.02 -7.60 -4.88
C MET A 27 9.67 -8.92 -4.41
N ILE A 28 10.41 -9.61 -5.29
CA ILE A 28 11.13 -10.85 -4.95
C ILE A 28 12.22 -10.57 -3.90
N LYS A 29 12.94 -9.45 -4.03
CA LYS A 29 13.95 -9.03 -3.05
C LYS A 29 13.32 -8.81 -1.67
N GLY A 30 12.18 -8.12 -1.60
CA GLY A 30 11.43 -7.93 -0.36
C GLY A 30 10.94 -9.24 0.26
N PHE A 31 10.41 -10.15 -0.56
CA PHE A 31 9.99 -11.47 -0.09
C PHE A 31 11.16 -12.28 0.46
N LYS A 32 12.29 -12.31 -0.23
CA LYS A 32 13.52 -13.00 0.23
C LYS A 32 14.09 -12.39 1.51
N ALA A 33 13.93 -11.09 1.71
CA ALA A 33 14.32 -10.40 2.94
C ALA A 33 13.38 -10.67 4.12
N GLY A 34 12.28 -11.42 3.93
CA GLY A 34 11.40 -11.86 5.01
C GLY A 34 10.00 -11.25 5.01
N CYS A 35 9.63 -10.42 4.04
CA CYS A 35 8.25 -9.94 3.94
C CYS A 35 7.28 -11.11 3.75
N GLY A 36 6.18 -11.13 4.51
CA GLY A 36 5.14 -12.15 4.43
C GLY A 36 4.32 -12.06 3.13
N ALA A 37 4.12 -10.85 2.64
CA ALA A 37 3.49 -10.56 1.34
C ALA A 37 4.12 -9.31 0.71
N VAL A 38 3.89 -9.14 -0.58
CA VAL A 38 4.37 -7.98 -1.35
C VAL A 38 3.23 -7.38 -2.15
N VAL A 39 3.15 -6.04 -2.17
CA VAL A 39 2.11 -5.29 -2.90
C VAL A 39 2.72 -4.69 -4.15
N THR A 40 2.11 -4.90 -5.30
CA THR A 40 2.57 -4.28 -6.57
C THR A 40 2.50 -2.76 -6.49
N LYS A 41 3.32 -2.06 -7.26
CA LYS A 41 3.01 -0.65 -7.55
C LYS A 41 1.62 -0.58 -8.15
N THR A 42 0.84 0.46 -7.82
CA THR A 42 -0.56 0.54 -8.25
C THR A 42 -0.68 0.49 -9.78
N ILE A 43 -1.37 -0.53 -10.27
CA ILE A 43 -1.58 -0.77 -11.71
C ILE A 43 -2.78 0.04 -12.16
N ARG A 44 -2.59 0.81 -13.23
CA ARG A 44 -3.63 1.64 -13.84
C ARG A 44 -3.70 1.39 -15.35
N LYS A 45 -4.70 2.00 -15.99
CA LYS A 45 -4.94 1.93 -17.44
C LYS A 45 -3.73 2.38 -18.26
N SER A 46 -3.02 3.40 -17.80
CA SER A 46 -1.84 3.96 -18.47
C SER A 46 -0.66 4.04 -17.52
N ALA A 47 0.53 3.79 -18.03
CA ALA A 47 1.78 3.96 -17.30
C ALA A 47 1.96 5.41 -16.83
N ALA A 48 2.51 5.57 -15.62
CA ALA A 48 2.79 6.89 -15.07
C ALA A 48 4.06 7.50 -15.68
N ILE A 49 4.06 8.84 -15.76
CA ILE A 49 5.26 9.63 -15.98
C ILE A 49 5.50 10.43 -14.70
N ASN A 50 6.54 10.04 -13.96
CA ASN A 50 6.90 10.71 -12.72
C ASN A 50 7.65 12.01 -12.99
N PRO A 51 7.35 13.09 -12.26
CA PRO A 51 8.16 14.32 -12.35
C PRO A 51 9.57 14.09 -11.77
N VAL A 52 10.50 14.91 -12.16
CA VAL A 52 11.86 14.97 -11.63
C VAL A 52 12.06 16.35 -10.98
N HIS A 53 12.20 16.42 -9.67
CA HIS A 53 12.18 15.40 -8.59
C HIS A 53 10.76 15.05 -8.13
N HIS A 54 10.58 13.82 -7.68
CA HIS A 54 9.32 13.38 -7.12
C HIS A 54 9.45 12.82 -5.69
N MET A 55 10.65 12.81 -5.11
CA MET A 55 10.88 12.32 -3.75
C MET A 55 11.98 13.12 -3.04
N GLY A 56 11.76 13.41 -1.76
CA GLY A 56 12.71 14.07 -0.89
C GLY A 56 12.57 13.59 0.56
N THR A 57 13.57 13.90 1.39
CA THR A 57 13.54 13.54 2.81
C THR A 57 12.88 14.64 3.65
N VAL A 58 12.15 14.21 4.68
CA VAL A 58 11.66 15.07 5.77
C VAL A 58 12.27 14.50 7.05
N ASN A 59 13.24 15.19 7.61
CA ASN A 59 14.09 14.63 8.67
C ASN A 59 14.82 13.33 8.22
N ASN A 60 15.31 12.53 9.17
CA ASN A 60 16.11 11.34 8.89
C ASN A 60 15.25 10.06 8.70
N ASP A 61 13.95 10.13 8.93
CA ASP A 61 13.07 8.97 9.05
C ASP A 61 11.72 9.12 8.32
N SER A 62 11.58 10.18 7.54
CA SER A 62 10.35 10.47 6.81
C SER A 62 10.66 10.98 5.41
N LEU A 63 9.73 10.79 4.49
CA LEU A 63 9.83 11.22 3.09
C LEU A 63 8.63 12.08 2.72
N ILE A 64 8.85 12.97 1.75
CA ILE A 64 7.79 13.62 0.97
C ILE A 64 7.95 13.16 -0.48
N ASN A 65 6.84 12.85 -1.14
CA ASN A 65 6.87 12.43 -2.54
C ASN A 65 5.63 12.91 -3.30
N CYS A 66 5.79 13.11 -4.59
CA CYS A 66 4.70 13.27 -5.54
C CYS A 66 4.75 12.15 -6.60
N GLU A 67 5.18 10.96 -6.16
CA GLU A 67 5.27 9.78 -7.00
C GLU A 67 3.87 9.31 -7.42
N LYS A 68 3.75 8.98 -8.67
CA LYS A 68 2.52 8.47 -9.24
C LYS A 68 2.45 6.93 -9.10
N TRP A 69 1.57 6.31 -9.86
CA TRP A 69 1.35 4.87 -9.96
C TRP A 69 2.47 4.17 -10.77
N ALA A 70 2.24 2.92 -11.19
CA ALA A 70 3.21 2.15 -11.96
C ALA A 70 3.60 2.86 -13.27
N ASP A 71 4.89 2.88 -13.56
CA ASP A 71 5.49 3.52 -14.74
C ASP A 71 5.68 2.54 -15.92
N SER A 72 5.29 1.29 -15.75
CA SER A 72 5.21 0.28 -16.80
C SER A 72 3.77 0.05 -17.26
N ASP A 73 3.61 -0.41 -18.48
CA ASP A 73 2.31 -0.79 -19.03
C ASP A 73 1.69 -1.94 -18.22
N ARG A 74 0.35 -1.93 -18.09
CA ARG A 74 -0.39 -2.97 -17.35
C ARG A 74 -0.18 -4.37 -17.92
N GLN A 75 0.06 -4.51 -19.24
CA GLN A 75 0.32 -5.79 -19.87
C GLN A 75 1.60 -6.44 -19.34
N GLN A 76 2.64 -5.64 -19.07
CA GLN A 76 3.88 -6.11 -18.44
C GLN A 76 3.60 -6.71 -17.06
N TRP A 77 2.68 -6.13 -16.29
CA TRP A 77 2.28 -6.68 -14.99
C TRP A 77 1.62 -8.05 -15.13
N TYR A 78 0.77 -8.23 -16.12
CA TYR A 78 0.06 -9.48 -16.34
C TYR A 78 0.96 -10.60 -16.86
N GLU A 79 1.86 -10.28 -17.78
CA GLU A 79 2.68 -11.26 -18.48
C GLU A 79 4.00 -11.58 -17.77
N LYS A 80 4.50 -10.64 -16.95
CA LYS A 80 5.84 -10.76 -16.37
C LYS A 80 5.86 -10.54 -14.86
N GLU A 81 5.53 -9.34 -14.40
CA GLU A 81 5.88 -8.92 -13.04
C GLU A 81 5.14 -9.74 -11.96
N ILE A 82 3.84 -9.97 -12.13
CA ILE A 82 3.05 -10.80 -11.19
C ILE A 82 3.46 -12.28 -11.32
N PRO A 83 3.46 -12.90 -12.53
CA PRO A 83 3.84 -14.31 -12.66
C PRO A 83 5.24 -14.65 -12.14
N GLU A 84 6.25 -13.80 -12.41
CA GLU A 84 7.61 -14.02 -11.91
C GLU A 84 7.68 -13.96 -10.39
N THR A 85 6.96 -13.00 -9.78
CA THR A 85 6.92 -12.85 -8.32
C THR A 85 6.22 -14.03 -7.65
N VAL A 86 5.09 -14.47 -8.20
CA VAL A 86 4.37 -15.67 -7.74
C VAL A 86 5.23 -16.92 -7.87
N LYS A 87 5.92 -17.09 -9.00
CA LYS A 87 6.84 -18.23 -9.23
C LYS A 87 7.98 -18.26 -8.22
N ALA A 88 8.41 -17.12 -7.71
CA ALA A 88 9.40 -17.04 -6.63
C ALA A 88 8.85 -17.46 -5.24
N GLY A 89 7.56 -17.74 -5.13
CA GLY A 89 6.88 -18.18 -3.90
C GLY A 89 6.28 -17.06 -3.05
N ALA A 90 6.32 -15.83 -3.52
CA ALA A 90 5.76 -14.70 -2.78
C ALA A 90 4.23 -14.68 -2.83
N ILE A 91 3.60 -14.26 -1.72
CA ILE A 91 2.18 -13.87 -1.73
C ILE A 91 2.08 -12.47 -2.32
N VAL A 92 1.44 -12.37 -3.49
CA VAL A 92 1.31 -11.11 -4.25
C VAL A 92 -0.04 -10.49 -4.03
N ILE A 93 -0.05 -9.23 -3.58
CA ILE A 93 -1.22 -8.37 -3.48
C ILE A 93 -1.16 -7.39 -4.66
N ALA A 94 -2.10 -7.50 -5.59
CA ALA A 94 -2.17 -6.60 -6.75
C ALA A 94 -2.89 -5.31 -6.37
N SER A 95 -2.16 -4.20 -6.31
CA SER A 95 -2.73 -2.86 -6.11
C SER A 95 -3.31 -2.34 -7.41
N VAL A 96 -4.60 -2.01 -7.43
CA VAL A 96 -5.37 -1.55 -8.59
C VAL A 96 -6.08 -0.25 -8.25
N GLY A 97 -5.97 0.73 -9.08
CA GLY A 97 -6.64 2.04 -8.91
C GLY A 97 -6.86 2.74 -10.26
N HIS A 98 -7.56 3.89 -10.31
CA HIS A 98 -8.21 4.53 -9.13
C HIS A 98 -9.70 4.76 -9.39
N THR A 99 -10.24 4.17 -10.46
CA THR A 99 -11.61 4.38 -10.94
C THR A 99 -12.34 3.06 -11.16
N LEU A 100 -13.66 3.12 -11.22
CA LEU A 100 -14.49 1.96 -11.57
C LEU A 100 -14.10 1.38 -12.96
N GLU A 101 -13.88 2.24 -13.96
CA GLU A 101 -13.47 1.81 -15.30
C GLU A 101 -12.14 1.04 -15.24
N GLU A 102 -11.17 1.51 -14.47
CA GLU A 102 -9.90 0.81 -14.29
C GLU A 102 -10.06 -0.53 -13.57
N ALA A 103 -10.88 -0.57 -12.54
CA ALA A 103 -11.21 -1.85 -11.89
C ALA A 103 -11.83 -2.84 -12.88
N GLN A 104 -12.79 -2.40 -13.71
CA GLN A 104 -13.42 -3.21 -14.73
C GLN A 104 -12.44 -3.82 -15.75
N GLU A 105 -11.42 -3.07 -16.12
CA GLU A 105 -10.42 -3.52 -17.10
C GLU A 105 -9.28 -4.37 -16.49
N ILE A 106 -8.99 -4.22 -15.18
CA ILE A 106 -7.71 -4.70 -14.61
C ILE A 106 -7.91 -5.89 -13.65
N VAL A 107 -8.97 -5.89 -12.82
CA VAL A 107 -9.04 -6.85 -11.71
C VAL A 107 -9.07 -8.31 -12.16
N GLY A 108 -9.77 -8.62 -13.23
CA GLY A 108 -9.81 -9.98 -13.80
C GLY A 108 -8.46 -10.41 -14.41
N GLU A 109 -7.70 -9.47 -14.96
CA GLU A 109 -6.40 -9.77 -15.57
C GLU A 109 -5.33 -10.01 -14.51
N VAL A 110 -5.30 -9.26 -13.40
CA VAL A 110 -4.36 -9.51 -12.31
C VAL A 110 -4.66 -10.84 -11.59
N GLU A 111 -5.94 -11.22 -11.46
CA GLU A 111 -6.32 -12.55 -10.95
C GLU A 111 -5.80 -13.66 -11.87
N LYS A 112 -6.02 -13.55 -13.18
CA LYS A 112 -5.49 -14.51 -14.18
C LYS A 112 -3.97 -14.58 -14.17
N ALA A 113 -3.28 -13.47 -13.92
CA ALA A 113 -1.82 -13.42 -13.81
C ALA A 113 -1.29 -14.13 -12.56
N GLY A 114 -2.16 -14.51 -11.63
CA GLY A 114 -1.83 -15.28 -10.43
C GLY A 114 -1.71 -14.45 -9.15
N ALA A 115 -2.18 -13.21 -9.12
CA ALA A 115 -2.26 -12.45 -7.88
C ALA A 115 -3.10 -13.22 -6.84
N HIS A 116 -2.70 -13.15 -5.58
CA HIS A 116 -3.37 -13.84 -4.48
C HIS A 116 -4.47 -12.99 -3.85
N ILE A 117 -4.30 -11.67 -3.83
CA ILE A 117 -5.21 -10.70 -3.21
C ILE A 117 -5.23 -9.46 -4.12
N ILE A 118 -6.36 -8.76 -4.19
CA ILE A 118 -6.45 -7.45 -4.82
C ILE A 118 -6.56 -6.38 -3.74
N GLU A 119 -5.74 -5.32 -3.84
CA GLU A 119 -5.86 -4.11 -3.05
C GLU A 119 -6.42 -2.99 -3.92
N LEU A 120 -7.61 -2.50 -3.59
CA LEU A 120 -8.23 -1.37 -4.28
C LEU A 120 -7.76 -0.05 -3.67
N VAL A 121 -7.31 0.87 -4.53
CA VAL A 121 -6.84 2.20 -4.17
C VAL A 121 -7.68 3.24 -4.92
N SER A 122 -8.16 4.25 -4.22
CA SER A 122 -8.88 5.38 -4.81
C SER A 122 -8.45 6.70 -4.19
N TYR A 123 -8.56 7.79 -4.94
CA TYR A 123 -8.33 9.13 -4.42
C TYR A 123 -9.51 9.66 -3.61
N THR A 124 -10.72 9.14 -3.83
CA THR A 124 -11.95 9.57 -3.15
C THR A 124 -12.72 8.38 -2.60
N GLU A 125 -13.44 8.61 -1.50
CA GLU A 125 -14.33 7.59 -0.91
C GLU A 125 -15.43 7.15 -1.88
N ASP A 126 -16.00 8.10 -2.63
CA ASP A 126 -17.14 7.86 -3.53
C ASP A 126 -16.81 6.91 -4.68
N THR A 127 -15.54 6.85 -5.11
CA THR A 127 -15.12 5.94 -6.17
C THR A 127 -14.72 4.57 -5.64
N LEU A 128 -14.34 4.44 -4.38
CA LEU A 128 -13.86 3.19 -3.80
C LEU A 128 -14.96 2.12 -3.71
N ILE A 129 -16.15 2.49 -3.23
CA ILE A 129 -17.24 1.52 -3.03
C ILE A 129 -17.74 0.91 -4.35
N PRO A 130 -18.00 1.68 -5.43
CA PRO A 130 -18.31 1.10 -6.73
C PRO A 130 -17.23 0.18 -7.29
N MET A 131 -15.94 0.51 -7.07
CA MET A 131 -14.83 -0.37 -7.45
C MET A 131 -14.88 -1.68 -6.67
N LEU A 132 -15.12 -1.62 -5.36
CA LEU A 132 -15.24 -2.79 -4.50
C LEU A 132 -16.41 -3.69 -4.93
N ASP A 133 -17.59 -3.13 -5.11
CA ASP A 133 -18.80 -3.88 -5.53
C ASP A 133 -18.56 -4.62 -6.85
N TYR A 134 -18.00 -3.92 -7.84
CA TYR A 134 -17.64 -4.53 -9.10
C TYR A 134 -16.63 -5.67 -8.93
N THR A 135 -15.55 -5.39 -8.21
CA THR A 135 -14.44 -6.35 -8.05
C THR A 135 -14.94 -7.62 -7.34
N LYS A 136 -15.67 -7.47 -6.23
CA LYS A 136 -16.25 -8.61 -5.50
C LYS A 136 -17.20 -9.47 -6.34
N ALA A 137 -17.89 -8.87 -7.28
CA ALA A 137 -18.79 -9.60 -8.20
C ALA A 137 -18.04 -10.35 -9.32
N HIS A 138 -16.80 -10.00 -9.64
CA HIS A 138 -16.10 -10.47 -10.83
C HIS A 138 -14.81 -11.27 -10.58
N VAL A 139 -14.28 -11.26 -9.35
CA VAL A 139 -13.08 -12.05 -9.00
C VAL A 139 -13.41 -13.05 -7.89
N LYS A 140 -12.56 -14.07 -7.76
CA LYS A 140 -12.69 -15.12 -6.73
C LYS A 140 -11.69 -14.97 -5.59
N ILE A 141 -10.59 -14.25 -5.84
CA ILE A 141 -9.57 -14.00 -4.83
C ILE A 141 -10.03 -12.90 -3.85
N PRO A 142 -9.49 -12.87 -2.62
CA PRO A 142 -9.81 -11.83 -1.65
C PRO A 142 -9.56 -10.41 -2.17
N VAL A 143 -10.42 -9.49 -1.73
CA VAL A 143 -10.34 -8.07 -2.09
C VAL A 143 -10.26 -7.24 -0.83
N ILE A 144 -9.20 -6.44 -0.73
CA ILE A 144 -9.00 -5.49 0.37
C ILE A 144 -9.06 -4.06 -0.15
N CYS A 145 -9.39 -3.12 0.73
CA CYS A 145 -9.42 -1.70 0.42
C CYS A 145 -8.32 -0.96 1.18
N LYS A 146 -7.57 -0.12 0.47
CA LYS A 146 -6.61 0.80 1.07
C LYS A 146 -7.29 2.12 1.38
N LEU A 147 -7.25 2.52 2.65
CA LEU A 147 -7.89 3.72 3.16
C LEU A 147 -6.91 4.90 3.17
N SER A 148 -7.42 6.09 2.89
CA SER A 148 -6.65 7.33 3.00
C SER A 148 -6.97 8.05 4.31
N GLY A 149 -5.93 8.42 5.05
CA GLY A 149 -6.06 9.29 6.23
C GLY A 149 -6.39 10.74 5.89
N ASN A 150 -6.42 11.10 4.60
CA ASN A 150 -6.77 12.44 4.12
C ASN A 150 -8.29 12.59 3.90
N TRP A 151 -9.05 11.51 3.94
CA TRP A 151 -10.50 11.56 3.82
C TRP A 151 -11.15 12.11 5.10
N PRO A 152 -12.36 12.71 4.99
CA PRO A 152 -13.05 13.27 6.15
C PRO A 152 -13.36 12.24 7.25
N ASP A 153 -13.70 11.01 6.86
CA ASP A 153 -14.05 9.92 7.78
C ASP A 153 -13.50 8.57 7.32
N PRO A 154 -12.19 8.32 7.48
CA PRO A 154 -11.60 7.05 7.09
C PRO A 154 -12.11 5.84 7.90
N VAL A 155 -12.56 6.07 9.14
CA VAL A 155 -13.12 5.01 9.98
C VAL A 155 -14.54 4.63 9.51
N GLY A 156 -15.35 5.61 9.16
CA GLY A 156 -16.67 5.37 8.55
C GLY A 156 -16.54 4.71 7.18
N THR A 157 -15.53 5.07 6.39
CA THR A 157 -15.26 4.41 5.11
C THR A 157 -14.80 2.96 5.30
N ALA A 158 -14.01 2.67 6.34
CA ALA A 158 -13.68 1.29 6.71
C ALA A 158 -14.94 0.44 6.92
N LYS A 159 -15.90 0.97 7.70
CA LYS A 159 -17.20 0.32 7.93
C LYS A 159 -17.94 0.04 6.61
N LYS A 160 -18.04 1.05 5.73
CA LYS A 160 -18.68 0.89 4.42
C LYS A 160 -17.99 -0.20 3.58
N CYS A 161 -16.66 -0.22 3.52
CA CYS A 161 -15.94 -1.27 2.80
C CYS A 161 -16.28 -2.67 3.32
N LEU A 162 -16.34 -2.85 4.64
CA LEU A 162 -16.69 -4.13 5.25
C LEU A 162 -18.16 -4.52 4.97
N GLU A 163 -19.09 -3.58 5.05
CA GLU A 163 -20.51 -3.77 4.70
C GLU A 163 -20.69 -4.16 3.23
N HIS A 164 -19.84 -3.68 2.34
CA HIS A 164 -19.78 -4.03 0.91
C HIS A 164 -18.90 -5.26 0.60
N GLY A 165 -18.51 -6.01 1.62
CA GLY A 165 -17.89 -7.33 1.48
C GLY A 165 -16.38 -7.31 1.25
N ALA A 166 -15.67 -6.24 1.62
CA ALA A 166 -14.21 -6.28 1.65
C ALA A 166 -13.71 -7.39 2.57
N ASP A 167 -12.74 -8.17 2.11
CA ASP A 167 -12.16 -9.29 2.88
C ASP A 167 -11.11 -8.80 3.89
N GLY A 168 -10.69 -7.55 3.78
CA GLY A 168 -9.73 -6.90 4.67
C GLY A 168 -9.49 -5.45 4.31
N LEU A 169 -8.63 -4.80 5.09
CA LEU A 169 -8.30 -3.38 4.95
C LEU A 169 -6.79 -3.14 5.10
N CYS A 170 -6.30 -2.14 4.37
CA CYS A 170 -5.02 -1.47 4.63
C CYS A 170 -5.28 -0.05 5.13
N ALA A 171 -4.76 0.32 6.27
CA ALA A 171 -4.86 1.68 6.81
C ALA A 171 -3.48 2.16 7.29
N ILE A 172 -2.96 3.22 6.72
CA ILE A 172 -3.49 4.18 5.75
C ILE A 172 -2.47 4.45 4.63
N ASP A 173 -2.92 5.13 3.59
CA ASP A 173 -2.04 5.69 2.56
C ASP A 173 -1.30 6.92 3.09
N SER A 174 -0.36 7.45 2.31
CA SER A 174 0.43 8.65 2.64
C SER A 174 -0.46 9.87 2.95
N ILE A 175 0.05 10.75 3.82
CA ILE A 175 -0.67 11.94 4.30
C ILE A 175 -0.28 13.15 3.45
N GLY A 176 -1.27 13.86 2.97
CA GLY A 176 -1.08 15.08 2.20
C GLY A 176 -2.40 15.76 1.82
N PRO A 177 -2.31 16.84 1.05
CA PRO A 177 -1.09 17.42 0.49
C PRO A 177 -0.20 18.09 1.55
N THR A 178 1.11 18.01 1.35
CA THR A 178 2.14 18.64 2.19
C THR A 178 3.11 19.44 1.32
N LEU A 179 3.86 20.36 1.92
CA LEU A 179 4.81 21.22 1.22
C LEU A 179 6.16 21.20 1.92
N LYS A 180 7.21 21.05 1.12
CA LYS A 180 8.60 21.30 1.53
C LYS A 180 9.24 22.30 0.58
N ILE A 181 9.91 23.31 1.13
CA ILE A 181 10.60 24.35 0.37
C ILE A 181 12.10 24.02 0.29
N ASP A 182 12.62 24.03 -0.93
CA ASP A 182 14.04 24.08 -1.22
C ASP A 182 14.51 25.53 -1.05
N ILE A 183 15.16 25.83 0.06
CA ILE A 183 15.55 27.19 0.44
C ILE A 183 16.59 27.76 -0.55
N GLU A 184 17.49 26.92 -1.04
CA GLU A 184 18.55 27.35 -1.94
C GLU A 184 17.99 27.73 -3.32
N LYS A 185 16.98 27.00 -3.78
CA LYS A 185 16.34 27.25 -5.06
C LYS A 185 15.10 28.17 -4.95
N ALA A 186 14.71 28.54 -3.72
CA ALA A 186 13.54 29.38 -3.42
C ALA A 186 12.25 28.88 -4.11
N ARG A 187 11.99 27.57 -4.07
CA ARG A 187 10.83 26.91 -4.69
C ARG A 187 10.42 25.65 -3.95
N PRO A 188 9.22 25.09 -4.21
CA PRO A 188 8.88 23.75 -3.75
C PRO A 188 9.94 22.72 -4.16
N GLU A 189 10.23 21.77 -3.30
CA GLU A 189 11.15 20.67 -3.59
C GLU A 189 10.53 19.66 -4.56
N MET A 190 9.24 19.39 -4.42
CA MET A 190 8.51 18.51 -5.31
C MET A 190 8.19 19.19 -6.64
N MET A 191 8.32 18.44 -7.73
CA MET A 191 8.07 18.92 -9.10
C MET A 191 6.70 18.47 -9.64
N SER A 192 5.73 18.28 -8.74
CA SER A 192 4.31 18.21 -9.08
C SER A 192 3.83 19.57 -9.63
N ALA A 193 2.66 19.58 -10.26
CA ALA A 193 2.11 20.80 -10.87
C ALA A 193 1.90 21.96 -9.89
N ASP A 194 1.57 21.63 -8.63
CA ASP A 194 1.34 22.58 -7.53
C ASP A 194 2.50 22.67 -6.53
N GLY A 195 3.53 21.83 -6.70
CA GLY A 195 4.67 21.75 -5.77
C GLY A 195 4.40 20.96 -4.50
N TYR A 196 3.22 20.39 -4.36
CA TYR A 196 2.85 19.60 -3.19
C TYR A 196 3.26 18.13 -3.33
N GLY A 197 3.35 17.45 -2.19
CA GLY A 197 3.61 16.03 -2.10
C GLY A 197 2.85 15.39 -0.95
N TRP A 198 3.07 14.09 -0.78
CA TRP A 198 2.52 13.30 0.30
C TRP A 198 3.63 12.80 1.19
N MET A 199 3.39 12.86 2.50
CA MET A 199 4.34 12.47 3.53
C MET A 199 4.18 11.00 3.89
N THR A 200 5.31 10.32 4.03
CA THR A 200 5.43 8.94 4.50
C THR A 200 6.53 8.84 5.57
N GLY A 201 6.58 7.70 6.28
CA GLY A 201 7.59 7.47 7.30
C GLY A 201 7.14 7.86 8.69
N ALA A 202 8.08 8.02 9.62
CA ALA A 202 7.81 8.18 11.06
C ALA A 202 6.87 9.32 11.41
N ALA A 203 6.92 10.42 10.65
CA ALA A 203 6.12 11.61 10.93
C ALA A 203 4.60 11.37 10.82
N MET A 204 4.16 10.41 10.00
CA MET A 204 2.73 10.11 9.85
C MET A 204 2.23 9.03 10.82
N ARG A 205 3.14 8.30 11.51
CA ARG A 205 2.75 7.14 12.33
C ARG A 205 1.68 7.43 13.39
N PRO A 206 1.73 8.51 14.18
CA PRO A 206 0.70 8.77 15.18
C PRO A 206 -0.71 8.92 14.60
N ILE A 207 -0.83 9.48 13.40
CA ILE A 207 -2.11 9.62 12.69
C ILE A 207 -2.61 8.25 12.24
N SER A 208 -1.75 7.48 11.58
CA SER A 208 -2.07 6.12 11.14
C SER A 208 -2.42 5.21 12.32
N MET A 209 -1.65 5.29 13.42
CA MET A 209 -1.89 4.50 14.62
C MET A 209 -3.28 4.74 15.20
N ARG A 210 -3.70 6.01 15.32
CA ARG A 210 -5.04 6.36 15.79
C ARG A 210 -6.13 5.76 14.90
N ILE A 211 -6.01 5.93 13.59
CA ILE A 211 -7.02 5.42 12.64
C ILE A 211 -7.12 3.90 12.70
N ASN A 212 -5.99 3.18 12.72
CA ASN A 212 -5.97 1.72 12.85
C ASN A 212 -6.60 1.25 14.17
N ALA A 213 -6.27 1.89 15.28
CA ALA A 213 -6.86 1.57 16.59
C ALA A 213 -8.37 1.81 16.64
N GLU A 214 -8.87 2.87 16.01
CA GLU A 214 -10.30 3.15 15.94
C GLU A 214 -11.03 2.13 15.05
N ILE A 215 -10.45 1.77 13.90
CA ILE A 215 -11.00 0.71 13.03
C ILE A 215 -11.08 -0.61 13.79
N ALA A 216 -9.99 -1.06 14.40
CA ALA A 216 -9.96 -2.32 15.14
C ALA A 216 -10.94 -2.34 16.33
N ARG A 217 -11.09 -1.21 17.05
CA ARG A 217 -12.04 -1.08 18.15
C ARG A 217 -13.50 -1.17 17.68
N ASN A 218 -13.82 -0.56 16.55
CA ASN A 218 -15.17 -0.54 16.00
C ASN A 218 -15.53 -1.86 15.29
N HIS A 219 -14.52 -2.64 14.88
CA HIS A 219 -14.66 -3.89 14.15
C HIS A 219 -13.78 -4.99 14.78
N PRO A 220 -14.11 -5.45 16.01
CA PRO A 220 -13.29 -6.45 16.72
C PRO A 220 -13.25 -7.82 16.01
N GLU A 221 -14.20 -8.08 15.12
CA GLU A 221 -14.23 -9.27 14.26
C GLU A 221 -13.27 -9.22 13.08
N LEU A 222 -12.78 -8.02 12.70
CA LEU A 222 -11.90 -7.81 11.57
C LEU A 222 -10.50 -8.36 11.86
N LYS A 223 -10.16 -9.48 11.21
CA LYS A 223 -8.83 -10.12 11.34
C LYS A 223 -7.84 -9.64 10.28
N ASN A 224 -8.34 -9.23 9.12
CA ASN A 224 -7.52 -8.87 7.99
C ASN A 224 -7.33 -7.34 7.88
N LEU A 225 -6.78 -6.74 8.93
CA LEU A 225 -6.33 -5.34 8.94
C LEU A 225 -4.81 -5.32 8.98
N TYR A 226 -4.15 -4.82 7.93
CA TYR A 226 -2.75 -4.47 8.06
C TYR A 226 -2.56 -2.95 8.11
N ALA A 227 -1.72 -2.52 9.04
CA ALA A 227 -1.44 -1.11 9.25
C ALA A 227 -0.32 -0.64 8.34
N SER A 228 -0.45 0.54 7.76
CA SER A 228 0.59 1.19 6.96
C SER A 228 0.80 2.62 7.44
N GLY A 229 2.08 3.00 7.61
CA GLY A 229 2.46 4.36 7.97
C GLY A 229 3.53 4.41 9.06
N GLY A 230 4.77 4.67 8.64
CA GLY A 230 5.86 4.97 9.55
C GLY A 230 6.41 3.80 10.36
N VAL A 231 6.32 2.59 9.86
CA VAL A 231 6.98 1.42 10.46
C VAL A 231 8.47 1.47 10.14
N MET A 232 9.28 1.84 11.13
CA MET A 232 10.72 2.04 11.01
C MET A 232 11.53 1.06 11.85
N SER A 233 10.88 0.31 12.75
CA SER A 233 11.47 -0.69 13.65
C SER A 233 10.47 -1.79 13.97
N ALA A 234 10.94 -2.89 14.57
CA ALA A 234 10.08 -3.97 15.06
C ALA A 234 9.08 -3.46 16.11
N ASP A 235 9.52 -2.58 17.01
CA ASP A 235 8.64 -1.99 18.02
C ASP A 235 7.44 -1.29 17.40
N ASN A 236 7.64 -0.56 16.29
CA ASN A 236 6.53 0.11 15.61
C ASN A 236 5.51 -0.88 15.03
N ALA A 237 5.97 -2.02 14.52
CA ALA A 237 5.07 -3.08 14.07
C ALA A 237 4.30 -3.70 15.24
N ILE A 238 4.97 -3.94 16.38
CA ILE A 238 4.36 -4.44 17.60
C ILE A 238 3.30 -3.45 18.11
N GLU A 239 3.58 -2.15 18.13
CA GLU A 239 2.59 -1.11 18.49
C GLU A 239 1.32 -1.23 17.64
N TYR A 240 1.44 -1.38 16.31
CA TYR A 240 0.29 -1.58 15.43
C TYR A 240 -0.46 -2.88 15.71
N MET A 241 0.25 -3.97 15.99
CA MET A 241 -0.38 -5.24 16.35
C MET A 241 -1.11 -5.13 17.70
N MET A 242 -0.56 -4.42 18.68
CA MET A 242 -1.24 -4.11 19.95
C MET A 242 -2.46 -3.22 19.74
N ALA A 243 -2.46 -2.38 18.72
CA ALA A 243 -3.62 -1.57 18.33
C ALA A 243 -4.68 -2.34 17.54
N GLY A 244 -4.43 -3.62 17.21
CA GLY A 244 -5.40 -4.53 16.59
C GLY A 244 -5.13 -4.89 15.13
N ALA A 245 -4.05 -4.41 14.53
CA ALA A 245 -3.65 -4.86 13.19
C ALA A 245 -3.04 -6.28 13.23
N MET A 246 -3.19 -7.04 12.15
CA MET A 246 -2.58 -8.37 12.04
C MET A 246 -1.08 -8.31 11.73
N GLY A 247 -0.63 -7.19 11.17
CA GLY A 247 0.73 -6.94 10.73
C GLY A 247 0.89 -5.51 10.21
N ALA A 248 2.05 -5.23 9.65
CA ALA A 248 2.43 -3.87 9.29
C ALA A 248 3.05 -3.78 7.89
N GLY A 249 2.59 -2.80 7.14
CA GLY A 249 3.17 -2.41 5.86
C GLY A 249 4.45 -1.61 6.04
N ILE A 250 5.46 -1.94 5.27
CA ILE A 250 6.75 -1.23 5.23
C ILE A 250 7.00 -0.67 3.84
N CYS A 251 7.52 0.55 3.78
CA CYS A 251 7.97 1.21 2.57
C CYS A 251 9.18 2.11 2.86
N THR A 252 8.97 3.21 3.58
CA THR A 252 10.00 4.22 3.88
C THR A 252 11.27 3.65 4.50
N VAL A 253 11.14 2.70 5.43
CA VAL A 253 12.30 2.06 6.05
C VAL A 253 13.14 1.29 5.03
N GLY A 254 12.48 0.61 4.09
CA GLY A 254 13.17 -0.09 3.00
C GLY A 254 13.83 0.86 2.00
N ILE A 255 13.26 2.03 1.75
CA ILE A 255 13.88 3.07 0.92
C ILE A 255 15.13 3.65 1.59
N LEU A 256 15.03 3.99 2.89
CA LEU A 256 16.10 4.67 3.62
C LEU A 256 17.24 3.75 4.07
N LYS A 257 16.92 2.48 4.38
CA LYS A 257 17.88 1.52 4.98
C LYS A 257 18.17 0.30 4.11
N GLY A 258 17.54 0.21 2.94
CA GLY A 258 17.56 -0.98 2.09
C GLY A 258 16.48 -1.98 2.47
N VAL A 259 15.96 -2.70 1.47
CA VAL A 259 14.90 -3.69 1.68
C VAL A 259 15.36 -4.87 2.54
N GLU A 260 16.64 -5.16 2.54
CA GLU A 260 17.28 -6.18 3.38
C GLU A 260 17.19 -5.87 4.89
N TYR A 261 16.91 -4.62 5.24
CA TYR A 261 16.69 -4.24 6.64
C TYR A 261 15.49 -4.98 7.27
N VAL A 262 14.58 -5.49 6.42
CA VAL A 262 13.45 -6.33 6.88
C VAL A 262 13.93 -7.55 7.66
N GLU A 263 15.05 -8.17 7.27
CA GLU A 263 15.64 -9.28 8.02
C GLU A 263 15.89 -8.91 9.49
N LYS A 264 16.30 -7.66 9.74
CA LYS A 264 16.52 -7.16 11.10
C LYS A 264 15.23 -6.86 11.86
N LEU A 265 14.12 -6.67 11.16
CA LEU A 265 12.82 -6.46 11.78
C LEU A 265 12.19 -7.80 12.23
N CYS A 266 12.61 -8.92 11.64
CA CYS A 266 12.09 -10.25 11.93
C CYS A 266 12.78 -10.93 13.12
N TYR A 267 13.88 -10.38 13.62
CA TYR A 267 14.68 -10.87 14.75
C TYR A 267 14.71 -9.88 15.91
#